data_902458fcf2b70f799346360c8508c450
#
_entry.id   902458fcf2b70f799346360c8508c450
#
_cell.length_a   1.000
_cell.length_b   1.000
_cell.length_c   1.000
_cell.angle_alpha   90.00
_cell.angle_beta   90.00
_cell.angle_gamma   90.00
#
_symmetry.space_group_name_H-M   'P 1'
#
loop_
_entity.id
_entity.type
_entity.pdbx_description
1 polymer ?
#
loop_
_entity_poly.entity_id
_entity_poly.type
_entity_poly.pdbx_seq_one_letter_code
_entity_poly.pdbx_strand_id
1 'polypeptide(L)'
;MKISDIEIIELQNIPVTPPLFKQPLRTGVRLLKLKTDDGHVGLSQIGGFLHAATIAAIKDELLPFLKGKDPLENERLMHQMLWKFNTRAHGGVWNYAVSAIDVALWDIKGKFYNTPVWRLLGGAQKAIPAYITFGLRAYSRDELAAAAKHWVANGQSRLKVQVGRVNIRGESDPGGASAEHRSDNPAEDVGRMRAVRDAVGDDVELMADANCLMKLDTAVRWCKAFEPLNLTWFEEPIVHNDPHLLAQLRKQTHIPIAAGQWESFSRLADLVRADAVDFLNIHVLSVGGFTMGMKAAGLAQAFNLPIGNGDQFDFHLHAAVPNGWRAEIHVNNWLTANAVYKELPILANGWVTLNEKPGLGIELNDDAVKDFRKP
;
A
#
# COMPACT_ATOMS: atom_id res chain seq x y z
N MET A 1 -21.03 17.32 17.29
CA MET A 1 -20.19 16.99 16.12
C MET A 1 -20.98 16.10 15.16
N LYS A 2 -21.20 16.56 13.93
CA LYS A 2 -21.88 15.83 12.87
C LYS A 2 -21.14 16.03 11.56
N ILE A 3 -21.09 15.02 10.72
CA ILE A 3 -20.52 15.12 9.37
C ILE A 3 -21.29 16.17 8.58
N SER A 4 -20.60 17.15 8.02
CA SER A 4 -21.20 18.28 7.29
C SER A 4 -20.89 18.23 5.79
N ASP A 5 -19.64 17.90 5.41
CA ASP A 5 -19.20 17.94 4.02
C ASP A 5 -17.96 17.05 3.75
N ILE A 6 -17.67 16.82 2.45
CA ILE A 6 -16.47 16.17 1.96
C ILE A 6 -15.85 17.05 0.87
N GLU A 7 -14.57 17.39 1.03
CA GLU A 7 -13.77 18.06 0.01
C GLU A 7 -12.78 17.07 -0.60
N ILE A 8 -12.75 16.99 -1.93
CA ILE A 8 -11.74 16.24 -2.69
C ILE A 8 -10.74 17.22 -3.28
N ILE A 9 -9.45 16.96 -3.07
CA ILE A 9 -8.34 17.75 -3.59
C ILE A 9 -7.51 16.85 -4.50
N GLU A 10 -7.51 17.15 -5.80
CA GLU A 10 -6.68 16.45 -6.76
C GLU A 10 -5.38 17.25 -6.99
N LEU A 11 -4.24 16.65 -6.66
CA LEU A 11 -2.92 17.21 -6.95
C LEU A 11 -2.29 16.41 -8.09
N GLN A 12 -1.69 17.12 -9.06
CA GLN A 12 -1.14 16.55 -10.29
C GLN A 12 0.22 17.16 -10.62
N ASN A 13 0.96 16.44 -11.47
CA ASN A 13 2.26 16.91 -11.96
C ASN A 13 3.30 17.21 -10.87
N ILE A 14 3.18 16.56 -9.73
CA ILE A 14 4.14 16.67 -8.63
C ILE A 14 5.48 16.07 -9.09
N PRO A 15 6.56 16.85 -9.16
CA PRO A 15 7.86 16.33 -9.59
C PRO A 15 8.50 15.52 -8.44
N VAL A 16 8.87 14.29 -8.73
CA VAL A 16 9.63 13.43 -7.79
C VAL A 16 10.82 12.82 -8.52
N THR A 17 11.97 12.78 -7.87
CA THR A 17 13.19 12.24 -8.47
C THR A 17 13.70 11.07 -7.62
N PRO A 18 13.36 9.82 -7.99
CA PRO A 18 13.94 8.64 -7.34
C PRO A 18 15.47 8.66 -7.44
N PRO A 19 16.18 8.04 -6.49
CA PRO A 19 17.64 7.95 -6.55
C PRO A 19 18.13 7.43 -7.90
N LEU A 20 19.16 8.07 -8.45
CA LEU A 20 19.80 7.79 -9.75
C LEU A 20 18.94 8.06 -11.00
N PHE A 21 17.72 8.55 -10.86
CA PHE A 21 16.97 9.04 -12.02
C PHE A 21 17.52 10.38 -12.49
N LYS A 22 17.74 10.51 -13.81
CA LYS A 22 18.28 11.74 -14.40
C LYS A 22 17.26 12.86 -14.54
N GLN A 23 15.97 12.50 -14.61
CA GLN A 23 14.88 13.44 -14.76
C GLN A 23 13.75 13.12 -13.79
N PRO A 24 13.02 14.13 -13.29
CA PRO A 24 11.90 13.90 -12.40
C PRO A 24 10.76 13.16 -13.11
N LEU A 25 10.18 12.21 -12.38
CA LEU A 25 8.89 11.63 -12.72
C LEU A 25 7.77 12.61 -12.32
N ARG A 26 6.61 12.51 -12.95
CA ARG A 26 5.40 13.27 -12.60
C ARG A 26 4.42 12.34 -11.90
N THR A 27 4.05 12.68 -10.68
CA THR A 27 3.10 11.92 -9.87
C THR A 27 1.87 12.74 -9.54
N GLY A 28 0.90 12.14 -8.88
CA GLY A 28 -0.30 12.83 -8.41
C GLY A 28 -0.96 12.07 -7.27
N VAL A 29 -1.76 12.78 -6.48
CA VAL A 29 -2.50 12.22 -5.35
C VAL A 29 -3.90 12.81 -5.28
N ARG A 30 -4.86 12.05 -4.77
CA ARG A 30 -6.25 12.48 -4.52
C ARG A 30 -6.49 12.40 -3.03
N LEU A 31 -6.65 13.57 -2.42
CA LEU A 31 -6.84 13.73 -1.00
C LEU A 31 -8.33 13.92 -0.70
N LEU A 32 -8.75 13.45 0.46
CA LEU A 32 -10.09 13.60 0.97
C LEU A 32 -10.03 14.32 2.32
N LYS A 33 -10.80 15.39 2.47
CA LYS A 33 -11.08 16.04 3.75
C LYS A 33 -12.55 15.80 4.11
N LEU A 34 -12.78 15.06 5.19
CA LEU A 34 -14.09 14.89 5.80
C LEU A 34 -14.30 15.96 6.86
N LYS A 35 -15.34 16.78 6.73
CA LYS A 35 -15.57 17.95 7.58
C LYS A 35 -16.76 17.72 8.53
N THR A 36 -16.71 18.30 9.70
CA THR A 36 -17.79 18.29 10.68
C THR A 36 -18.35 19.71 10.92
N ASP A 37 -19.54 19.80 11.49
CA ASP A 37 -20.24 21.06 11.81
C ASP A 37 -19.57 21.89 12.93
N ASP A 38 -18.72 21.26 13.72
CA ASP A 38 -17.94 21.91 14.81
C ASP A 38 -16.46 22.17 14.45
N GLY A 39 -16.11 21.99 13.17
CA GLY A 39 -14.80 22.37 12.63
C GLY A 39 -13.71 21.31 12.65
N HIS A 40 -13.99 20.07 13.11
CA HIS A 40 -13.03 18.99 12.94
C HIS A 40 -12.91 18.59 11.48
N VAL A 41 -11.68 18.26 11.06
CA VAL A 41 -11.37 17.80 9.70
C VAL A 41 -10.55 16.53 9.76
N GLY A 42 -11.08 15.45 9.17
CA GLY A 42 -10.34 14.21 8.95
C GLY A 42 -9.71 14.21 7.57
N LEU A 43 -8.46 13.78 7.51
CA LEU A 43 -7.68 13.67 6.29
C LEU A 43 -7.57 12.19 5.88
N SER A 44 -7.66 11.94 4.57
CA SER A 44 -7.40 10.64 3.96
C SER A 44 -6.93 10.82 2.52
N GLN A 45 -6.68 9.70 1.87
CA GLN A 45 -6.37 9.63 0.45
C GLN A 45 -7.30 8.65 -0.24
N ILE A 46 -7.67 8.93 -1.49
CA ILE A 46 -8.39 7.99 -2.34
C ILE A 46 -7.36 7.08 -3.00
N GLY A 47 -7.32 5.83 -2.53
CA GLY A 47 -6.43 4.79 -3.05
C GLY A 47 -6.98 4.09 -4.29
N GLY A 48 -6.23 3.11 -4.77
CA GLY A 48 -6.64 2.20 -5.83
C GLY A 48 -6.59 2.81 -7.22
N PHE A 49 -7.45 2.25 -8.06
CA PHE A 49 -7.60 2.59 -9.47
C PHE A 49 -8.98 3.22 -9.71
N LEU A 50 -9.25 3.70 -10.93
CA LEU A 50 -10.55 4.27 -11.31
C LEU A 50 -10.98 5.46 -10.42
N HIS A 51 -10.06 6.36 -10.13
CA HIS A 51 -10.28 7.46 -9.19
C HIS A 51 -11.51 8.31 -9.49
N ALA A 52 -11.82 8.60 -10.77
CA ALA A 52 -13.01 9.37 -11.12
C ALA A 52 -14.30 8.68 -10.68
N ALA A 53 -14.41 7.37 -10.86
CA ALA A 53 -15.56 6.59 -10.41
C ALA A 53 -15.63 6.52 -8.88
N THR A 54 -14.48 6.40 -8.20
CA THR A 54 -14.41 6.43 -6.73
C THR A 54 -14.84 7.78 -6.17
N ILE A 55 -14.41 8.88 -6.79
CA ILE A 55 -14.81 10.24 -6.42
C ILE A 55 -16.33 10.43 -6.60
N ALA A 56 -16.90 9.96 -7.71
CA ALA A 56 -18.34 9.99 -7.94
C ALA A 56 -19.09 9.19 -6.86
N ALA A 57 -18.67 7.98 -6.55
CA ALA A 57 -19.26 7.18 -5.47
C ALA A 57 -19.22 7.90 -4.10
N ILE A 58 -18.15 8.60 -3.79
CA ILE A 58 -18.02 9.38 -2.57
C ILE A 58 -18.97 10.58 -2.57
N LYS A 59 -19.01 11.38 -3.65
CA LYS A 59 -19.78 12.62 -3.72
C LYS A 59 -21.28 12.39 -3.85
N ASP A 60 -21.67 11.45 -4.73
CA ASP A 60 -23.06 11.30 -5.14
C ASP A 60 -23.83 10.31 -4.25
N GLU A 61 -23.12 9.34 -3.63
CA GLU A 61 -23.72 8.31 -2.82
C GLU A 61 -23.36 8.40 -1.34
N LEU A 62 -22.08 8.46 -1.00
CA LEU A 62 -21.64 8.41 0.39
C LEU A 62 -21.86 9.72 1.14
N LEU A 63 -21.54 10.88 0.56
CA LEU A 63 -21.74 12.17 1.23
C LEU A 63 -23.19 12.42 1.63
N PRO A 64 -24.20 12.29 0.74
CA PRO A 64 -25.61 12.46 1.15
C PRO A 64 -26.05 11.51 2.26
N PHE A 65 -25.51 10.29 2.23
CA PHE A 65 -25.77 9.28 3.25
C PHE A 65 -25.15 9.59 4.61
N LEU A 66 -23.91 10.14 4.62
CA LEU A 66 -23.13 10.40 5.83
C LEU A 66 -23.51 11.73 6.52
N LYS A 67 -24.06 12.68 5.77
CA LYS A 67 -24.40 14.00 6.28
C LYS A 67 -25.30 13.92 7.52
N GLY A 68 -24.96 14.65 8.58
CA GLY A 68 -25.66 14.65 9.86
C GLY A 68 -25.39 13.46 10.79
N LYS A 69 -24.58 12.49 10.37
CA LYS A 69 -24.19 11.35 11.22
C LYS A 69 -23.02 11.71 12.15
N ASP A 70 -22.86 10.94 13.20
CA ASP A 70 -21.77 11.08 14.16
C ASP A 70 -20.49 10.41 13.62
N PRO A 71 -19.38 11.16 13.39
CA PRO A 71 -18.15 10.59 12.86
C PRO A 71 -17.41 9.68 13.83
N LEU A 72 -17.76 9.65 15.11
CA LEU A 72 -17.12 8.78 16.10
C LEU A 72 -17.65 7.34 16.09
N GLU A 73 -18.76 7.08 15.38
CA GLU A 73 -19.39 5.76 15.27
C GLU A 73 -18.80 4.93 14.12
N ASN A 74 -17.47 4.75 14.06
CA ASN A 74 -16.76 4.10 12.95
C ASN A 74 -17.38 2.74 12.56
N GLU A 75 -17.58 1.82 13.51
CA GLU A 75 -18.14 0.50 13.24
C GLU A 75 -19.57 0.58 12.67
N ARG A 76 -20.39 1.43 13.24
CA ARG A 76 -21.77 1.63 12.77
C ARG A 76 -21.79 2.20 11.35
N LEU A 77 -20.97 3.22 11.09
CA LEU A 77 -20.92 3.84 9.77
C LEU A 77 -20.35 2.87 8.74
N MET A 78 -19.28 2.14 9.05
CA MET A 78 -18.74 1.11 8.18
C MET A 78 -19.80 0.05 7.83
N HIS A 79 -20.45 -0.51 8.83
CA HIS A 79 -21.53 -1.48 8.63
C HIS A 79 -22.62 -0.91 7.71
N GLN A 80 -23.11 0.32 7.99
CA GLN A 80 -24.15 0.94 7.20
C GLN A 80 -23.73 1.24 5.76
N MET A 81 -22.48 1.69 5.52
CA MET A 81 -21.97 1.90 4.17
C MET A 81 -21.91 0.60 3.37
N LEU A 82 -21.44 -0.49 3.98
CA LEU A 82 -21.38 -1.79 3.31
C LEU A 82 -22.78 -2.36 3.00
N TRP A 83 -23.74 -2.21 3.90
CA TRP A 83 -25.08 -2.79 3.74
C TRP A 83 -26.06 -1.96 2.91
N LYS A 84 -25.92 -0.63 2.90
CA LYS A 84 -26.91 0.25 2.27
C LYS A 84 -27.01 0.03 0.75
N PHE A 85 -25.88 -0.12 0.08
CA PHE A 85 -25.83 -0.03 -1.37
C PHE A 85 -25.85 -1.39 -2.04
N ASN A 86 -25.03 -2.30 -1.59
CA ASN A 86 -25.04 -3.67 -2.07
C ASN A 86 -24.20 -4.60 -1.20
N THR A 87 -24.84 -5.50 -0.52
CA THR A 87 -24.18 -6.53 0.29
C THR A 87 -23.33 -7.52 -0.53
N ARG A 88 -23.45 -7.51 -1.87
CA ARG A 88 -22.68 -8.33 -2.80
C ARG A 88 -21.50 -7.59 -3.41
N ALA A 89 -21.43 -6.26 -3.27
CA ALA A 89 -20.36 -5.44 -3.83
C ALA A 89 -19.17 -5.36 -2.86
N HIS A 90 -18.37 -6.42 -2.82
CA HIS A 90 -17.20 -6.49 -1.95
C HIS A 90 -15.91 -6.32 -2.77
N GLY A 91 -15.63 -5.12 -3.29
CA GLY A 91 -14.38 -4.87 -4.00
C GLY A 91 -14.36 -3.61 -4.86
N GLY A 92 -13.21 -3.31 -5.42
CA GLY A 92 -12.99 -2.24 -6.39
C GLY A 92 -13.39 -0.86 -5.88
N VAL A 93 -14.03 -0.08 -6.76
CA VAL A 93 -14.40 1.32 -6.52
C VAL A 93 -15.12 1.55 -5.18
N TRP A 94 -16.06 0.66 -4.84
CA TRP A 94 -16.82 0.79 -3.59
C TRP A 94 -15.92 0.67 -2.36
N ASN A 95 -15.02 -0.31 -2.37
CA ASN A 95 -14.08 -0.51 -1.26
C ASN A 95 -13.11 0.67 -1.12
N TYR A 96 -12.60 1.22 -2.23
CA TYR A 96 -11.75 2.40 -2.18
C TYR A 96 -12.49 3.61 -1.60
N ALA A 97 -13.76 3.79 -1.97
CA ALA A 97 -14.59 4.89 -1.47
C ALA A 97 -14.83 4.78 0.05
N VAL A 98 -15.27 3.61 0.53
CA VAL A 98 -15.54 3.42 1.97
C VAL A 98 -14.24 3.42 2.79
N SER A 99 -13.13 2.93 2.22
CA SER A 99 -11.81 2.96 2.87
C SER A 99 -11.35 4.39 3.11
N ALA A 100 -11.44 5.26 2.09
CA ALA A 100 -11.06 6.65 2.22
C ALA A 100 -11.90 7.38 3.28
N ILE A 101 -13.20 7.10 3.36
CA ILE A 101 -14.07 7.65 4.40
C ILE A 101 -13.66 7.15 5.78
N ASP A 102 -13.45 5.85 5.96
CA ASP A 102 -13.12 5.26 7.26
C ASP A 102 -11.79 5.79 7.81
N VAL A 103 -10.77 5.91 6.97
CA VAL A 103 -9.48 6.50 7.37
C VAL A 103 -9.67 7.93 7.86
N ALA A 104 -10.49 8.74 7.17
CA ALA A 104 -10.79 10.11 7.60
C ALA A 104 -11.60 10.16 8.90
N LEU A 105 -12.53 9.21 9.12
CA LEU A 105 -13.27 9.09 10.38
C LEU A 105 -12.34 8.77 11.56
N TRP A 106 -11.37 7.89 11.36
CA TRP A 106 -10.37 7.57 12.38
C TRP A 106 -9.44 8.75 12.67
N ASP A 107 -9.10 9.55 11.66
CA ASP A 107 -8.34 10.79 11.85
C ASP A 107 -9.11 11.81 12.71
N ILE A 108 -10.43 12.01 12.42
CA ILE A 108 -11.31 12.84 13.28
C ILE A 108 -11.34 12.30 14.71
N LYS A 109 -11.53 11.00 14.87
CA LYS A 109 -11.61 10.34 16.18
C LYS A 109 -10.33 10.53 16.98
N GLY A 110 -9.17 10.38 16.33
CA GLY A 110 -7.87 10.63 16.95
C GLY A 110 -7.69 12.08 17.38
N LYS A 111 -8.09 13.03 16.55
CA LYS A 111 -8.07 14.47 16.87
C LYS A 111 -9.04 14.83 17.99
N PHE A 112 -10.24 14.29 17.97
CA PHE A 112 -11.25 14.50 19.01
C PHE A 112 -10.78 14.01 20.40
N TYR A 113 -10.16 12.82 20.46
CA TYR A 113 -9.61 12.27 21.70
C TYR A 113 -8.17 12.71 22.00
N ASN A 114 -7.61 13.62 21.20
CA ASN A 114 -6.23 14.09 21.31
C ASN A 114 -5.21 12.93 21.39
N THR A 115 -5.38 11.92 20.54
CA THR A 115 -4.62 10.67 20.59
C THR A 115 -4.25 10.22 19.17
N PRO A 116 -3.03 9.70 18.91
CA PRO A 116 -2.67 9.13 17.63
C PRO A 116 -3.54 7.91 17.27
N VAL A 117 -3.90 7.75 15.99
CA VAL A 117 -4.72 6.63 15.51
C VAL A 117 -4.12 5.28 15.88
N TRP A 118 -2.81 5.09 15.72
CA TRP A 118 -2.17 3.83 16.05
C TRP A 118 -2.33 3.41 17.52
N ARG A 119 -2.37 4.37 18.47
CA ARG A 119 -2.66 4.10 19.88
C ARG A 119 -4.12 3.76 20.14
N LEU A 120 -5.05 4.46 19.48
CA LEU A 120 -6.49 4.14 19.58
C LEU A 120 -6.82 2.75 19.04
N LEU A 121 -6.07 2.28 18.05
CA LEU A 121 -6.25 0.96 17.45
C LEU A 121 -5.59 -0.18 18.25
N GLY A 122 -4.72 0.12 19.22
CA GLY A 122 -4.11 -0.95 20.04
C GLY A 122 -2.69 -0.65 20.51
N GLY A 123 -1.88 0.07 19.76
CA GLY A 123 -0.58 0.57 20.20
C GLY A 123 0.45 -0.50 20.52
N ALA A 124 0.55 -1.56 19.72
CA ALA A 124 1.45 -2.67 19.98
C ALA A 124 2.93 -2.29 19.86
N GLN A 125 3.27 -1.38 18.94
CA GLN A 125 4.65 -0.95 18.70
C GLN A 125 4.69 0.46 18.12
N LYS A 126 5.72 1.26 18.47
CA LYS A 126 5.88 2.62 17.97
C LYS A 126 6.70 2.71 16.68
N ALA A 127 7.63 1.80 16.50
CA ALA A 127 8.49 1.71 15.34
C ALA A 127 8.27 0.37 14.63
N ILE A 128 8.23 0.40 13.30
CA ILE A 128 7.92 -0.74 12.45
C ILE A 128 9.10 -0.96 11.52
N PRO A 129 9.61 -2.21 11.36
CA PRO A 129 10.60 -2.49 10.32
C PRO A 129 10.04 -2.15 8.94
N ALA A 130 10.81 -1.39 8.15
CA ALA A 130 10.42 -0.97 6.81
C ALA A 130 11.25 -1.68 5.73
N TYR A 131 10.64 -1.86 4.55
CA TYR A 131 11.36 -2.22 3.33
C TYR A 131 11.13 -1.18 2.23
N ILE A 132 12.12 -1.05 1.34
CA ILE A 132 12.09 -0.08 0.25
C ILE A 132 11.71 -0.77 -1.06
N THR A 133 10.59 -0.37 -1.65
CA THR A 133 10.20 -0.73 -3.01
C THR A 133 10.77 0.31 -3.97
N PHE A 134 11.92 0.00 -4.55
CA PHE A 134 12.70 0.93 -5.37
C PHE A 134 12.97 0.43 -6.79
N GLY A 135 12.83 -0.86 -7.04
CA GLY A 135 13.23 -1.54 -8.25
C GLY A 135 12.31 -1.27 -9.44
N LEU A 136 12.28 -0.01 -9.88
CA LEU A 136 11.45 0.43 -11.00
C LEU A 136 11.95 -0.17 -12.32
N ARG A 137 11.05 -0.31 -13.31
CA ARG A 137 11.35 -0.92 -14.61
C ARG A 137 12.40 -0.17 -15.42
N ALA A 138 12.44 1.15 -15.27
CA ALA A 138 13.32 2.03 -16.04
C ALA A 138 14.80 1.86 -15.73
N TYR A 139 15.15 1.19 -14.63
CA TYR A 139 16.55 0.91 -14.31
C TYR A 139 17.11 -0.24 -15.17
N SER A 140 18.28 -0.03 -15.77
CA SER A 140 19.18 -1.11 -16.19
C SER A 140 19.64 -1.94 -14.99
N ARG A 141 20.28 -3.10 -15.24
CA ARG A 141 20.81 -3.93 -14.14
C ARG A 141 21.83 -3.17 -13.28
N ASP A 142 22.72 -2.38 -13.92
CA ASP A 142 23.75 -1.61 -13.23
C ASP A 142 23.14 -0.45 -12.42
N GLU A 143 22.18 0.26 -12.99
CA GLU A 143 21.47 1.33 -12.29
C GLU A 143 20.66 0.77 -11.10
N LEU A 144 20.04 -0.41 -11.27
CA LEU A 144 19.32 -1.07 -10.19
C LEU A 144 20.25 -1.50 -9.05
N ALA A 145 21.41 -2.09 -9.39
CA ALA A 145 22.45 -2.44 -8.42
C ALA A 145 23.00 -1.21 -7.69
N ALA A 146 23.24 -0.11 -8.41
CA ALA A 146 23.68 1.13 -7.82
C ALA A 146 22.60 1.77 -6.91
N ALA A 147 21.32 1.70 -7.30
CA ALA A 147 20.22 2.17 -6.47
C ALA A 147 20.08 1.32 -5.19
N ALA A 148 20.27 0.01 -5.28
CA ALA A 148 20.27 -0.87 -4.11
C ALA A 148 21.39 -0.49 -3.13
N LYS A 149 22.61 -0.29 -3.62
CA LYS A 149 23.75 0.20 -2.81
C LYS A 149 23.45 1.56 -2.15
N HIS A 150 22.81 2.47 -2.88
CA HIS A 150 22.40 3.76 -2.33
C HIS A 150 21.48 3.58 -1.11
N TRP A 151 20.46 2.73 -1.20
CA TRP A 151 19.55 2.49 -0.09
C TRP A 151 20.24 1.84 1.10
N VAL A 152 21.10 0.85 0.87
CA VAL A 152 21.86 0.21 1.94
C VAL A 152 22.82 1.19 2.63
N ALA A 153 23.52 2.04 1.86
CA ALA A 153 24.39 3.08 2.40
C ALA A 153 23.61 4.12 3.24
N ASN A 154 22.31 4.27 3.02
CA ASN A 154 21.40 5.10 3.81
C ASN A 154 20.66 4.31 4.92
N GLY A 155 21.23 3.17 5.35
CA GLY A 155 20.75 2.41 6.50
C GLY A 155 19.56 1.50 6.23
N GLN A 156 19.20 1.24 4.96
CA GLN A 156 18.09 0.34 4.63
C GLN A 156 18.60 -1.08 4.41
N SER A 157 18.05 -2.06 5.11
CA SER A 157 18.45 -3.46 5.05
C SER A 157 17.42 -4.39 4.42
N ARG A 158 16.34 -3.84 3.83
CA ARG A 158 15.22 -4.59 3.24
C ARG A 158 14.79 -3.93 1.97
N LEU A 159 14.85 -4.66 0.86
CA LEU A 159 14.67 -4.12 -0.49
C LEU A 159 13.68 -4.97 -1.29
N LYS A 160 12.79 -4.34 -2.05
CA LYS A 160 11.84 -5.01 -2.95
C LYS A 160 12.00 -4.50 -4.39
N VAL A 161 12.03 -5.43 -5.34
CA VAL A 161 12.18 -5.18 -6.78
C VAL A 161 10.94 -5.68 -7.52
N GLN A 162 10.43 -4.85 -8.42
CA GLN A 162 9.32 -5.26 -9.32
C GLN A 162 9.86 -6.15 -10.45
N VAL A 163 9.20 -7.28 -10.65
CA VAL A 163 9.52 -8.32 -11.65
C VAL A 163 8.31 -8.69 -12.51
N GLY A 164 8.46 -9.63 -13.42
CA GLY A 164 7.39 -10.07 -14.32
C GLY A 164 7.14 -9.14 -15.48
N ARG A 165 8.06 -8.23 -15.77
CA ARG A 165 7.90 -7.16 -16.75
C ARG A 165 9.03 -7.16 -17.76
N VAL A 166 8.71 -7.29 -19.04
CA VAL A 166 9.68 -7.17 -20.11
C VAL A 166 10.24 -5.76 -20.16
N ASN A 167 11.53 -5.70 -20.45
CA ASN A 167 12.24 -4.46 -20.70
C ASN A 167 11.58 -3.66 -21.84
N ILE A 168 10.86 -2.61 -21.47
CA ILE A 168 10.27 -1.69 -22.42
C ILE A 168 11.26 -0.56 -22.62
N ARG A 169 11.99 -0.62 -23.71
CA ARG A 169 12.87 0.47 -24.12
C ARG A 169 12.04 1.73 -24.37
N GLY A 170 12.11 2.68 -23.46
CA GLY A 170 11.82 4.08 -23.72
C GLY A 170 10.36 4.53 -23.66
N GLU A 171 9.40 3.68 -23.31
CA GLU A 171 8.03 4.14 -23.12
C GLU A 171 7.71 4.31 -21.62
N SER A 172 7.21 5.49 -21.28
CA SER A 172 6.68 5.80 -19.97
C SER A 172 5.36 5.06 -19.78
N ASP A 173 5.40 3.87 -19.19
CA ASP A 173 4.18 3.23 -18.71
C ASP A 173 3.90 3.71 -17.28
N PRO A 174 2.91 4.57 -17.07
CA PRO A 174 2.67 5.22 -15.79
C PRO A 174 2.00 4.34 -14.74
N GLY A 175 2.03 3.02 -14.88
CA GLY A 175 1.50 2.23 -13.79
C GLY A 175 0.93 0.87 -14.09
N GLY A 176 0.97 0.41 -15.30
CA GLY A 176 0.43 -0.90 -15.59
C GLY A 176 1.28 -1.65 -16.60
N ALA A 177 1.67 -2.88 -16.33
CA ALA A 177 2.06 -3.76 -17.42
C ALA A 177 0.81 -4.01 -18.25
N SER A 178 0.75 -3.50 -19.49
CA SER A 178 -0.23 -4.02 -20.43
C SER A 178 0.04 -5.51 -20.64
N ALA A 179 -1.00 -6.27 -20.88
CA ALA A 179 -0.89 -7.71 -21.15
C ALA A 179 0.08 -8.03 -22.31
N GLU A 180 0.34 -7.06 -23.17
CA GLU A 180 1.22 -7.13 -24.33
C GLU A 180 2.72 -7.20 -23.99
N HIS A 181 3.09 -6.82 -22.77
CA HIS A 181 4.49 -6.72 -22.35
C HIS A 181 4.91 -7.78 -21.32
N ARG A 182 4.22 -8.91 -21.29
CA ARG A 182 4.55 -10.02 -20.39
C ARG A 182 5.65 -10.88 -21.01
N SER A 183 6.71 -11.17 -20.27
CA SER A 183 7.70 -12.15 -20.64
C SER A 183 7.39 -13.49 -19.99
N ASP A 184 7.42 -14.56 -20.78
CA ASP A 184 7.44 -15.93 -20.26
C ASP A 184 8.85 -16.42 -19.92
N ASN A 185 9.86 -15.57 -20.10
CA ASN A 185 11.26 -15.88 -19.84
C ASN A 185 11.75 -15.16 -18.57
N PRO A 186 12.11 -15.88 -17.50
CA PRO A 186 12.60 -15.29 -16.26
C PRO A 186 14.01 -14.70 -16.34
N ALA A 187 14.75 -14.93 -17.42
CA ALA A 187 16.18 -14.66 -17.48
C ALA A 187 16.55 -13.20 -17.19
N GLU A 188 15.74 -12.22 -17.68
CA GLU A 188 16.02 -10.82 -17.41
C GLU A 188 15.70 -10.45 -15.95
N ASP A 189 14.58 -10.88 -15.41
CA ASP A 189 14.24 -10.64 -14.01
C ASP A 189 15.22 -11.31 -13.05
N VAL A 190 15.66 -12.54 -13.36
CA VAL A 190 16.73 -13.22 -12.61
C VAL A 190 18.02 -12.42 -12.67
N GLY A 191 18.39 -11.92 -13.86
CA GLY A 191 19.58 -11.07 -14.02
C GLY A 191 19.49 -9.77 -13.22
N ARG A 192 18.34 -9.12 -13.19
CA ARG A 192 18.07 -7.92 -12.42
C ARG A 192 18.17 -8.18 -10.92
N MET A 193 17.48 -9.22 -10.44
CA MET A 193 17.50 -9.62 -9.03
C MET A 193 18.88 -10.05 -8.57
N ARG A 194 19.63 -10.78 -9.42
CA ARG A 194 21.02 -11.17 -9.15
C ARG A 194 21.94 -9.96 -9.03
N ALA A 195 21.81 -8.99 -9.94
CA ALA A 195 22.59 -7.75 -9.88
C ALA A 195 22.37 -6.99 -8.56
N VAL A 196 21.14 -6.99 -8.02
CA VAL A 196 20.85 -6.44 -6.69
C VAL A 196 21.53 -7.28 -5.61
N ARG A 197 21.33 -8.61 -5.60
CA ARG A 197 21.91 -9.52 -4.59
C ARG A 197 23.43 -9.41 -4.54
N ASP A 198 24.09 -9.45 -5.69
CA ASP A 198 25.57 -9.32 -5.80
C ASP A 198 26.04 -7.94 -5.30
N ALA A 199 25.21 -6.91 -5.46
CA ALA A 199 25.55 -5.55 -5.07
C ALA A 199 25.46 -5.29 -3.57
N VAL A 200 24.52 -5.97 -2.86
CA VAL A 200 24.20 -5.68 -1.45
C VAL A 200 24.55 -6.82 -0.49
N GLY A 201 24.90 -8.01 -1.00
CA GLY A 201 25.25 -9.18 -0.18
C GLY A 201 24.05 -9.89 0.43
N ASP A 202 24.31 -10.95 1.20
CA ASP A 202 23.28 -11.86 1.72
C ASP A 202 22.56 -11.36 2.99
N ASP A 203 23.15 -10.40 3.69
CA ASP A 203 22.58 -9.82 4.91
C ASP A 203 21.37 -8.89 4.65
N VAL A 204 21.15 -8.50 3.39
CA VAL A 204 20.00 -7.68 2.99
C VAL A 204 18.81 -8.57 2.65
N GLU A 205 17.68 -8.35 3.32
CA GLU A 205 16.42 -9.01 2.94
C GLU A 205 16.00 -8.53 1.54
N LEU A 206 15.82 -9.46 0.61
CA LEU A 206 15.44 -9.16 -0.77
C LEU A 206 14.09 -9.78 -1.10
N MET A 207 13.21 -8.99 -1.69
CA MET A 207 11.86 -9.37 -2.05
C MET A 207 11.63 -9.10 -3.53
N ALA A 208 10.77 -9.90 -4.17
CA ALA A 208 10.33 -9.68 -5.54
C ALA A 208 8.81 -9.47 -5.57
N ASP A 209 8.34 -8.61 -6.49
CA ASP A 209 6.93 -8.29 -6.65
C ASP A 209 6.53 -8.37 -8.14
N ALA A 210 5.62 -9.29 -8.47
CA ALA A 210 5.12 -9.50 -9.83
C ALA A 210 3.81 -8.75 -10.14
N ASN A 211 3.19 -8.09 -9.17
CA ASN A 211 1.94 -7.32 -9.33
C ASN A 211 0.86 -8.09 -10.15
N CYS A 212 0.55 -9.31 -9.78
CA CYS A 212 -0.50 -10.15 -10.37
C CYS A 212 -0.34 -10.44 -11.87
N LEU A 213 0.88 -10.64 -12.37
CA LEU A 213 1.10 -10.74 -13.84
C LEU A 213 1.23 -12.15 -14.40
N MET A 214 1.32 -13.21 -13.57
CA MET A 214 1.71 -14.52 -14.03
C MET A 214 0.56 -15.54 -13.97
N LYS A 215 0.59 -16.51 -14.88
CA LYS A 215 -0.12 -17.78 -14.74
C LYS A 215 0.67 -18.71 -13.82
N LEU A 216 0.03 -19.76 -13.30
CA LEU A 216 0.65 -20.69 -12.35
C LEU A 216 1.94 -21.31 -12.89
N ASP A 217 1.94 -21.82 -14.11
CA ASP A 217 3.11 -22.45 -14.72
C ASP A 217 4.29 -21.47 -14.89
N THR A 218 3.99 -20.22 -15.21
CA THR A 218 4.97 -19.15 -15.30
C THR A 218 5.53 -18.83 -13.90
N ALA A 219 4.67 -18.64 -12.91
CA ALA A 219 5.10 -18.35 -11.53
C ALA A 219 5.98 -19.46 -10.96
N VAL A 220 5.68 -20.73 -11.23
CA VAL A 220 6.53 -21.87 -10.84
C VAL A 220 7.92 -21.77 -11.47
N ARG A 221 8.03 -21.39 -12.77
CA ARG A 221 9.33 -21.19 -13.42
C ARG A 221 10.12 -20.02 -12.78
N TRP A 222 9.45 -18.91 -12.45
CA TRP A 222 10.09 -17.78 -11.74
C TRP A 222 10.57 -18.19 -10.36
N CYS A 223 9.75 -18.89 -9.57
CA CYS A 223 10.17 -19.38 -8.27
C CYS A 223 11.43 -20.22 -8.34
N LYS A 224 11.48 -21.23 -9.25
CA LYS A 224 12.68 -22.05 -9.46
C LYS A 224 13.92 -21.24 -9.85
N ALA A 225 13.74 -20.21 -10.68
CA ALA A 225 14.83 -19.36 -11.11
C ALA A 225 15.33 -18.41 -10.02
N PHE A 226 14.46 -18.04 -9.07
CA PHE A 226 14.77 -17.17 -7.93
C PHE A 226 15.29 -17.92 -6.69
N GLU A 227 15.10 -19.24 -6.59
CA GLU A 227 15.58 -20.02 -5.44
C GLU A 227 17.03 -19.69 -5.00
N PRO A 228 18.02 -19.54 -5.93
CA PRO A 228 19.39 -19.22 -5.54
C PRO A 228 19.57 -17.81 -4.96
N LEU A 229 18.55 -16.96 -5.00
CA LEU A 229 18.62 -15.56 -4.57
C LEU A 229 18.19 -15.35 -3.12
N ASN A 230 17.73 -16.41 -2.43
CA ASN A 230 17.27 -16.37 -1.03
C ASN A 230 16.29 -15.21 -0.76
N LEU A 231 15.15 -15.22 -1.46
CA LEU A 231 14.13 -14.18 -1.32
C LEU A 231 13.36 -14.33 -0.02
N THR A 232 13.10 -13.22 0.65
CA THR A 232 12.25 -13.13 1.83
C THR A 232 10.79 -13.45 1.48
N TRP A 233 10.30 -12.96 0.33
CA TRP A 233 9.03 -13.38 -0.28
C TRP A 233 8.99 -13.09 -1.79
N PHE A 234 8.05 -13.76 -2.46
CA PHE A 234 7.60 -13.42 -3.80
C PHE A 234 6.16 -12.92 -3.73
N GLU A 235 5.97 -11.65 -4.07
CA GLU A 235 4.70 -10.92 -3.92
C GLU A 235 3.85 -11.02 -5.18
N GLU A 236 2.55 -11.28 -5.00
CA GLU A 236 1.51 -11.27 -6.02
C GLU A 236 1.90 -11.91 -7.36
N PRO A 237 2.44 -13.14 -7.35
CA PRO A 237 2.86 -13.77 -8.60
C PRO A 237 1.68 -14.11 -9.53
N ILE A 238 0.52 -14.45 -8.99
CA ILE A 238 -0.62 -15.00 -9.74
C ILE A 238 -1.65 -13.92 -10.10
N VAL A 239 -2.12 -13.94 -11.36
CA VAL A 239 -3.20 -13.07 -11.85
C VAL A 239 -4.42 -13.15 -10.91
N HIS A 240 -4.97 -11.99 -10.55
CA HIS A 240 -6.13 -11.83 -9.67
C HIS A 240 -5.92 -12.31 -8.23
N ASN A 241 -4.71 -12.59 -7.80
CA ASN A 241 -4.46 -13.19 -6.48
C ASN A 241 -5.39 -14.39 -6.23
N ASP A 242 -5.55 -15.27 -7.24
CA ASP A 242 -6.44 -16.43 -7.11
C ASP A 242 -5.99 -17.33 -5.95
N PRO A 243 -6.83 -17.52 -4.91
CA PRO A 243 -6.41 -18.21 -3.70
C PRO A 243 -6.04 -19.67 -3.93
N HIS A 244 -6.72 -20.34 -4.87
CA HIS A 244 -6.45 -21.75 -5.17
C HIS A 244 -5.16 -21.93 -5.96
N LEU A 245 -4.88 -21.03 -6.90
CA LEU A 245 -3.65 -21.07 -7.67
C LEU A 245 -2.44 -20.65 -6.83
N LEU A 246 -2.59 -19.66 -5.95
CA LEU A 246 -1.55 -19.29 -4.98
C LEU A 246 -1.26 -20.44 -4.01
N ALA A 247 -2.28 -21.12 -3.49
CA ALA A 247 -2.10 -22.29 -2.64
C ALA A 247 -1.41 -23.47 -3.38
N GLN A 248 -1.65 -23.62 -4.69
CA GLN A 248 -0.93 -24.60 -5.52
C GLN A 248 0.53 -24.19 -5.74
N LEU A 249 0.80 -22.91 -6.00
CA LEU A 249 2.16 -22.37 -6.14
C LEU A 249 2.96 -22.56 -4.86
N ARG A 250 2.38 -22.22 -3.72
CA ARG A 250 3.01 -22.32 -2.40
C ARG A 250 3.51 -23.75 -2.08
N LYS A 251 2.83 -24.78 -2.59
CA LYS A 251 3.27 -26.17 -2.46
C LYS A 251 4.40 -26.57 -3.42
N GLN A 252 4.75 -25.71 -4.38
CA GLN A 252 5.75 -26.00 -5.41
C GLN A 252 7.01 -25.14 -5.30
N THR A 253 7.10 -24.31 -4.25
CA THR A 253 8.26 -23.45 -4.00
C THR A 253 8.62 -23.40 -2.53
N HIS A 254 9.89 -23.10 -2.23
CA HIS A 254 10.36 -22.77 -0.88
C HIS A 254 10.38 -21.26 -0.61
N ILE A 255 10.13 -20.44 -1.64
CA ILE A 255 10.05 -18.99 -1.48
C ILE A 255 8.69 -18.66 -0.86
N PRO A 256 8.66 -17.96 0.28
CA PRO A 256 7.40 -17.54 0.89
C PRO A 256 6.57 -16.66 -0.06
N ILE A 257 5.26 -16.80 -0.03
CA ILE A 257 4.32 -16.06 -0.89
C ILE A 257 3.64 -14.95 -0.07
N ALA A 258 3.64 -13.74 -0.62
CA ALA A 258 2.90 -12.60 -0.10
C ALA A 258 1.83 -12.16 -1.10
N ALA A 259 0.62 -11.82 -0.63
CA ALA A 259 -0.44 -11.26 -1.47
C ALA A 259 -1.51 -10.53 -0.66
N GLY A 260 -2.30 -9.67 -1.33
CA GLY A 260 -3.48 -9.06 -0.74
C GLY A 260 -3.54 -7.53 -0.77
N GLN A 261 -2.56 -6.84 -1.33
CA GLN A 261 -2.40 -5.38 -1.23
C GLN A 261 -3.66 -4.56 -1.58
N TRP A 262 -4.32 -4.87 -2.67
CA TRP A 262 -5.50 -4.13 -3.15
C TRP A 262 -6.81 -4.88 -2.94
N GLU A 263 -6.78 -5.92 -2.13
CA GLU A 263 -7.93 -6.79 -1.92
C GLU A 263 -8.90 -6.25 -0.86
N SER A 264 -10.16 -6.66 -0.98
CA SER A 264 -11.17 -6.43 0.05
C SER A 264 -11.00 -7.40 1.22
N PHE A 265 -11.61 -7.10 2.36
CA PHE A 265 -11.59 -7.98 3.54
C PHE A 265 -12.03 -9.42 3.22
N SER A 266 -13.09 -9.60 2.40
CA SER A 266 -13.56 -10.94 2.03
C SER A 266 -12.52 -11.70 1.21
N ARG A 267 -11.82 -11.02 0.29
CA ARG A 267 -10.76 -11.62 -0.52
C ARG A 267 -9.54 -11.98 0.32
N LEU A 268 -9.17 -11.12 1.28
CA LEU A 268 -8.12 -11.47 2.24
C LEU A 268 -8.49 -12.72 3.06
N ALA A 269 -9.75 -12.81 3.48
CA ALA A 269 -10.24 -14.00 4.18
C ALA A 269 -10.18 -15.28 3.30
N ASP A 270 -10.43 -15.15 1.99
CA ASP A 270 -10.31 -16.27 1.04
C ASP A 270 -8.85 -16.72 0.89
N LEU A 271 -7.88 -15.78 0.82
CA LEU A 271 -6.46 -16.10 0.80
C LEU A 271 -6.04 -16.89 2.06
N VAL A 272 -6.48 -16.43 3.23
CA VAL A 272 -6.17 -17.09 4.50
C VAL A 272 -6.80 -18.50 4.57
N ARG A 273 -8.09 -18.64 4.21
CA ARG A 273 -8.80 -19.94 4.24
C ARG A 273 -8.23 -20.96 3.28
N ALA A 274 -7.73 -20.51 2.14
CA ALA A 274 -7.13 -21.38 1.13
C ALA A 274 -5.68 -21.78 1.45
N ASP A 275 -5.10 -21.31 2.55
CA ASP A 275 -3.67 -21.49 2.87
C ASP A 275 -2.77 -20.99 1.71
N ALA A 276 -3.13 -19.83 1.15
CA ALA A 276 -2.58 -19.31 -0.09
C ALA A 276 -1.32 -18.44 0.10
N VAL A 277 -1.06 -17.98 1.31
CA VAL A 277 0.00 -16.99 1.61
C VAL A 277 0.77 -17.32 2.88
N ASP A 278 2.01 -16.87 2.95
CA ASP A 278 2.86 -16.84 4.15
C ASP A 278 2.86 -15.46 4.81
N PHE A 279 2.59 -14.42 4.01
CA PHE A 279 2.43 -13.03 4.46
C PHE A 279 1.15 -12.45 3.87
N LEU A 280 0.30 -11.89 4.73
CA LEU A 280 -0.92 -11.23 4.28
C LEU A 280 -0.65 -9.72 4.11
N ASN A 281 -0.67 -9.24 2.87
CA ASN A 281 -0.51 -7.81 2.58
C ASN A 281 -1.86 -7.10 2.77
N ILE A 282 -1.90 -6.14 3.70
CA ILE A 282 -3.12 -5.38 4.01
C ILE A 282 -2.88 -3.92 3.67
N HIS A 283 -3.80 -3.31 2.91
CA HIS A 283 -3.75 -1.89 2.59
C HIS A 283 -5.04 -1.20 3.05
N VAL A 284 -4.93 -0.25 4.00
CA VAL A 284 -6.10 0.41 4.60
C VAL A 284 -6.94 1.19 3.60
N LEU A 285 -6.34 1.67 2.49
CA LEU A 285 -7.08 2.38 1.44
C LEU A 285 -7.84 1.45 0.48
N SER A 286 -7.81 0.12 0.69
CA SER A 286 -8.55 -0.85 -0.12
C SER A 286 -9.40 -1.84 0.69
N VAL A 287 -8.95 -2.21 1.88
CA VAL A 287 -9.59 -3.27 2.69
C VAL A 287 -10.91 -2.85 3.35
N GLY A 288 -11.21 -1.57 3.41
CA GLY A 288 -12.31 -0.96 4.15
C GLY A 288 -11.80 -0.13 5.35
N GLY A 289 -10.69 0.59 5.17
CA GLY A 289 -10.10 1.45 6.18
C GLY A 289 -9.46 0.71 7.35
N PHE A 290 -9.21 1.42 8.43
CA PHE A 290 -8.71 0.84 9.67
C PHE A 290 -9.72 -0.10 10.33
N THR A 291 -11.00 0.20 10.23
CA THR A 291 -12.06 -0.63 10.83
C THR A 291 -12.02 -2.07 10.30
N MET A 292 -11.89 -2.27 8.99
CA MET A 292 -11.78 -3.60 8.41
C MET A 292 -10.34 -4.11 8.44
N GLY A 293 -9.35 -3.23 8.37
CA GLY A 293 -7.92 -3.57 8.48
C GLY A 293 -7.59 -4.26 9.80
N MET A 294 -8.12 -3.76 10.92
CA MET A 294 -7.96 -4.41 12.24
C MET A 294 -8.58 -5.81 12.29
N LYS A 295 -9.72 -6.02 11.64
CA LYS A 295 -10.35 -7.35 11.54
C LYS A 295 -9.51 -8.30 10.67
N ALA A 296 -8.95 -7.79 9.57
CA ALA A 296 -8.05 -8.55 8.70
C ALA A 296 -6.75 -8.93 9.42
N ALA A 297 -6.15 -8.01 10.18
CA ALA A 297 -4.96 -8.26 10.99
C ALA A 297 -5.23 -9.29 12.10
N GLY A 298 -6.38 -9.22 12.76
CA GLY A 298 -6.82 -10.21 13.77
C GLY A 298 -7.05 -11.58 13.15
N LEU A 299 -7.64 -11.65 11.94
CA LEU A 299 -7.77 -12.91 11.20
C LEU A 299 -6.40 -13.49 10.85
N ALA A 300 -5.48 -12.69 10.31
CA ALA A 300 -4.12 -13.12 10.02
C ALA A 300 -3.42 -13.64 11.28
N GLN A 301 -3.54 -12.95 12.41
CA GLN A 301 -2.96 -13.36 13.69
C GLN A 301 -3.48 -14.72 14.15
N ALA A 302 -4.78 -15.00 14.00
CA ALA A 302 -5.37 -16.29 14.37
C ALA A 302 -4.80 -17.48 13.57
N PHE A 303 -4.24 -17.21 12.40
CA PHE A 303 -3.58 -18.19 11.52
C PHE A 303 -2.04 -18.08 11.55
N ASN A 304 -1.47 -17.38 12.53
CA ASN A 304 -0.02 -17.13 12.67
C ASN A 304 0.60 -16.44 11.45
N LEU A 305 -0.17 -15.65 10.71
CA LEU A 305 0.33 -14.91 9.56
C LEU A 305 0.79 -13.50 9.98
N PRO A 306 2.02 -13.12 9.65
CA PRO A 306 2.45 -11.73 9.72
C PRO A 306 1.74 -10.92 8.63
N ILE A 307 1.53 -9.63 8.91
CA ILE A 307 1.03 -8.69 7.91
C ILE A 307 2.14 -7.81 7.37
N GLY A 308 2.07 -7.51 6.09
CA GLY A 308 3.03 -6.68 5.36
C GLY A 308 2.35 -5.59 4.54
N ASN A 309 3.16 -4.83 3.80
CA ASN A 309 2.76 -3.82 2.83
C ASN A 309 2.42 -2.44 3.44
N GLY A 310 1.94 -1.54 2.59
CA GLY A 310 1.34 -0.29 2.98
C GLY A 310 2.06 0.98 2.53
N ASP A 311 1.55 2.09 3.01
CA ASP A 311 2.10 3.42 2.87
C ASP A 311 1.96 4.19 4.20
N GLN A 312 2.08 5.52 4.20
CA GLN A 312 2.02 6.35 5.40
C GLN A 312 0.74 6.16 6.25
N PHE A 313 -0.36 5.68 5.68
CA PHE A 313 -1.59 5.38 6.42
C PHE A 313 -1.51 4.00 7.07
N ASP A 314 -0.97 3.01 6.37
CA ASP A 314 -0.86 1.63 6.85
C ASP A 314 0.09 1.47 8.03
N PHE A 315 1.04 2.39 8.20
CA PHE A 315 1.93 2.37 9.36
C PHE A 315 1.16 2.40 10.69
N HIS A 316 -0.01 3.07 10.73
CA HIS A 316 -0.87 3.05 11.90
C HIS A 316 -1.45 1.67 12.18
N LEU A 317 -1.84 0.91 11.15
CA LEU A 317 -2.30 -0.46 11.30
C LEU A 317 -1.16 -1.37 11.79
N HIS A 318 0.01 -1.28 11.17
CA HIS A 318 1.18 -2.08 11.55
C HIS A 318 1.62 -1.79 13.00
N ALA A 319 1.57 -0.54 13.42
CA ALA A 319 1.92 -0.13 14.79
C ALA A 319 0.87 -0.57 15.82
N ALA A 320 -0.37 -0.75 15.40
CA ALA A 320 -1.47 -1.11 16.29
C ALA A 320 -1.47 -2.58 16.71
N VAL A 321 -0.92 -3.48 15.88
CA VAL A 321 -1.07 -4.94 16.03
C VAL A 321 0.28 -5.65 16.22
N PRO A 322 0.31 -6.76 17.01
CA PRO A 322 1.57 -7.48 17.29
C PRO A 322 2.13 -8.25 16.09
N ASN A 323 1.30 -8.60 15.11
CA ASN A 323 1.70 -9.26 13.86
C ASN A 323 2.02 -8.30 12.70
N GLY A 324 2.09 -7.00 12.95
CA GLY A 324 2.63 -6.00 12.03
C GLY A 324 4.13 -6.23 11.80
N TRP A 325 4.51 -6.74 10.62
CA TRP A 325 5.86 -7.27 10.43
C TRP A 325 6.75 -6.38 9.58
N ARG A 326 6.28 -5.92 8.40
CA ARG A 326 7.08 -5.10 7.47
C ARG A 326 6.19 -4.03 6.81
N ALA A 327 6.56 -2.76 6.96
CA ALA A 327 5.90 -1.64 6.32
C ALA A 327 6.60 -1.26 5.00
N GLU A 328 5.83 -1.02 3.94
CA GLU A 328 6.34 -0.63 2.64
C GLU A 328 6.69 0.85 2.58
N ILE A 329 7.84 1.15 2.00
CA ILE A 329 8.20 2.48 1.50
C ILE A 329 8.34 2.37 -0.02
N HIS A 330 7.24 2.56 -0.75
CA HIS A 330 7.32 2.67 -2.21
C HIS A 330 7.92 4.02 -2.57
N VAL A 331 9.07 4.02 -3.24
CA VAL A 331 9.90 5.22 -3.44
C VAL A 331 9.11 6.40 -4.04
N ASN A 332 8.30 6.18 -5.07
CA ASN A 332 7.54 7.27 -5.71
C ASN A 332 6.45 7.82 -4.78
N ASN A 333 5.75 6.94 -4.06
CA ASN A 333 4.69 7.35 -3.13
C ASN A 333 5.29 8.12 -1.95
N TRP A 334 6.42 7.66 -1.43
CA TRP A 334 7.13 8.32 -0.33
C TRP A 334 7.64 9.71 -0.72
N LEU A 335 8.23 9.85 -1.92
CA LEU A 335 8.65 11.15 -2.44
C LEU A 335 7.46 12.09 -2.70
N THR A 336 6.35 11.55 -3.22
CA THR A 336 5.10 12.30 -3.39
C THR A 336 4.56 12.76 -2.04
N ALA A 337 4.52 11.87 -1.05
CA ALA A 337 4.06 12.19 0.29
C ALA A 337 4.93 13.28 0.95
N ASN A 338 6.26 13.20 0.81
CA ASN A 338 7.17 14.26 1.29
C ASN A 338 6.93 15.64 0.65
N ALA A 339 6.47 15.68 -0.60
CA ALA A 339 6.11 16.95 -1.26
C ALA A 339 4.76 17.48 -0.78
N VAL A 340 3.82 16.59 -0.42
CA VAL A 340 2.42 16.94 -0.14
C VAL A 340 2.14 17.20 1.33
N TYR A 341 2.87 16.55 2.24
CA TYR A 341 2.68 16.69 3.68
C TYR A 341 3.82 17.47 4.32
N LYS A 342 3.52 18.24 5.37
CA LYS A 342 4.53 19.01 6.14
C LYS A 342 5.49 18.11 6.89
N GLU A 343 4.94 17.03 7.44
CA GLU A 343 5.72 16.03 8.21
C GLU A 343 5.18 14.64 7.90
N LEU A 344 6.09 13.69 7.84
CA LEU A 344 5.80 12.27 7.72
C LEU A 344 6.43 11.51 8.90
N PRO A 345 6.03 10.25 9.17
CA PRO A 345 6.77 9.36 10.05
C PRO A 345 8.25 9.29 9.69
N ILE A 346 9.10 9.12 10.69
CA ILE A 346 10.56 9.15 10.50
C ILE A 346 11.03 7.78 9.97
N LEU A 347 11.57 7.78 8.76
CA LEU A 347 12.29 6.62 8.21
C LEU A 347 13.78 6.72 8.53
N ALA A 348 14.30 5.85 9.39
CA ALA A 348 15.70 5.81 9.74
C ALA A 348 16.17 4.37 10.04
N ASN A 349 17.33 4.00 9.56
CA ASN A 349 17.98 2.70 9.81
C ASN A 349 17.06 1.49 9.57
N GLY A 350 16.27 1.53 8.50
CA GLY A 350 15.32 0.46 8.15
C GLY A 350 14.06 0.41 9.01
N TRP A 351 13.75 1.46 9.78
CA TRP A 351 12.57 1.55 10.62
C TRP A 351 11.76 2.80 10.33
N VAL A 352 10.44 2.67 10.37
CA VAL A 352 9.50 3.79 10.40
C VAL A 352 9.04 4.01 11.83
N THR A 353 9.21 5.23 12.33
CA THR A 353 8.75 5.64 13.67
C THR A 353 7.62 6.64 13.55
N LEU A 354 6.45 6.30 14.11
CA LEU A 354 5.29 7.17 14.15
C LEU A 354 5.46 8.27 15.19
N ASN A 355 4.91 9.45 14.89
CA ASN A 355 4.84 10.55 15.83
C ASN A 355 3.69 10.37 16.85
N GLU A 356 3.62 11.26 17.84
CA GLU A 356 2.60 11.26 18.90
C GLU A 356 1.49 12.29 18.66
N LYS A 357 1.43 12.90 17.46
CA LYS A 357 0.40 13.88 17.14
C LYS A 357 -0.97 13.21 17.02
N PRO A 358 -2.05 13.90 17.43
CA PRO A 358 -3.41 13.39 17.33
C PRO A 358 -3.81 13.03 15.90
N GLY A 359 -4.69 12.03 15.76
CA GLY A 359 -5.14 11.57 14.47
C GLY A 359 -4.06 10.78 13.72
N LEU A 360 -3.94 11.01 12.43
CA LEU A 360 -2.89 10.44 11.59
C LEU A 360 -1.53 11.12 11.78
N GLY A 361 -1.46 12.22 12.54
CA GLY A 361 -0.23 12.95 12.80
C GLY A 361 0.40 13.60 11.58
N ILE A 362 -0.34 13.74 10.48
CA ILE A 362 0.11 14.37 9.23
C ILE A 362 -0.73 15.60 8.92
N GLU A 363 -0.11 16.60 8.30
CA GLU A 363 -0.74 17.83 7.85
C GLU A 363 -0.38 18.12 6.40
N LEU A 364 -1.33 18.67 5.64
CA LEU A 364 -1.07 19.08 4.27
C LEU A 364 -0.12 20.27 4.21
N ASN A 365 0.75 20.27 3.23
CA ASN A 365 1.54 21.41 2.84
C ASN A 365 0.67 22.33 1.96
N ASP A 366 0.32 23.51 2.46
CA ASP A 366 -0.58 24.45 1.80
C ASP A 366 0.02 24.97 0.47
N ASP A 367 1.34 25.12 0.39
CA ASP A 367 2.03 25.54 -0.82
C ASP A 367 1.92 24.44 -1.90
N ALA A 368 2.13 23.18 -1.54
CA ALA A 368 1.95 22.05 -2.46
C ALA A 368 0.49 21.94 -2.96
N VAL A 369 -0.48 22.18 -2.07
CA VAL A 369 -1.90 22.21 -2.47
C VAL A 369 -2.16 23.33 -3.47
N LYS A 370 -1.59 24.51 -3.26
CA LYS A 370 -1.74 25.66 -4.17
C LYS A 370 -1.07 25.39 -5.52
N ASP A 371 0.15 24.86 -5.53
CA ASP A 371 0.99 24.75 -6.72
C ASP A 371 0.58 23.57 -7.63
N PHE A 372 0.08 22.48 -7.04
CA PHE A 372 -0.22 21.24 -7.76
C PHE A 372 -1.71 20.92 -7.87
N ARG A 373 -2.60 21.75 -7.32
CA ARG A 373 -4.05 21.52 -7.41
C ARG A 373 -4.50 21.56 -8.87
N LYS A 374 -5.24 20.51 -9.26
CA LYS A 374 -5.92 20.50 -10.56
C LYS A 374 -6.95 21.64 -10.61
N PRO A 375 -6.99 22.43 -11.69
CA PRO A 375 -7.96 23.49 -11.88
C PRO A 375 -9.41 23.02 -11.78
#